data_ebf559db1985ccf07c75d730e76a5882
#
_entry.id   ebf559db1985ccf07c75d730e76a5882
#
_cell.length_a   1.000
_cell.length_b   1.000
_cell.length_c   1.000
_cell.angle_alpha   90.00
_cell.angle_beta   90.00
_cell.angle_gamma   90.00
#
_symmetry.space_group_name_H-M   'P 1'
#
loop_
_entity.id
_entity.type
_entity.pdbx_description
1 polymer ?
#
loop_
_entity_poly.entity_id
_entity_poly.type
_entity_poly.pdbx_seq_one_letter_code
_entity_poly.pdbx_strand_id
1 'polypeptide(L)'
;MLFRSSRFEELQSDERDMHGRFLAAQSVALRHNFLHRPIVDEYGLALQQVIELLLPGWRPPERKLRVKLSHDVDEVGIPLDLTNSLGHTVKRHKPFATLRDLLGPALGLRPSLLEAVFRITELSKNHGLASALYWKNSPKSDWDSGYDLSLKHVHKVVSRLKSEGVELGVHPSYYTFNDLHRLGDEVEQICEVFDESRVGGRQHFLRWHPRTWHDWEQCGLAYDSTVGFSDHIGFRAGTCVPYRPWSLELDREIDLLEIPLLAMDVTLAYYMDLAPEESVELLLQCAQRCKIVGGVFTLLWHNRSLLDPNYGSAYQTVLEALEFTPAFDWKQALSSGQC
;
A
#
# COMPACT_ATOMS: atom_id res chain seq x y z
N MET A 1 -13.65 4.66 -17.95
CA MET A 1 -12.29 4.37 -18.44
C MET A 1 -11.31 5.45 -18.01
N LEU A 2 -11.45 6.71 -18.44
CA LEU A 2 -10.49 7.81 -18.12
C LEU A 2 -10.28 8.07 -16.62
N PHE A 3 -11.29 7.91 -15.79
CA PHE A 3 -11.17 8.12 -14.34
C PHE A 3 -10.29 7.06 -13.66
N ARG A 4 -10.51 5.80 -13.97
CA ARG A 4 -9.84 4.66 -13.36
C ARG A 4 -8.46 4.40 -13.95
N SER A 5 -8.40 4.14 -15.24
CA SER A 5 -7.25 3.52 -15.89
C SER A 5 -6.25 4.51 -16.49
N SER A 6 -6.60 5.76 -16.72
CA SER A 6 -5.69 6.76 -17.29
C SER A 6 -5.43 7.98 -16.40
N ARG A 7 -6.19 8.09 -15.32
CA ARG A 7 -6.02 9.21 -14.35
C ARG A 7 -6.03 10.59 -15.02
N PHE A 8 -6.91 10.78 -16.01
CA PHE A 8 -6.99 11.99 -16.83
C PHE A 8 -7.11 13.27 -15.99
N GLU A 9 -7.84 13.23 -14.88
CA GLU A 9 -7.98 14.34 -13.92
C GLU A 9 -6.62 14.84 -13.42
N GLU A 10 -5.72 13.93 -13.08
CA GLU A 10 -4.40 14.26 -12.57
C GLU A 10 -3.46 14.83 -13.63
N LEU A 11 -3.69 14.47 -14.90
CA LEU A 11 -2.97 15.06 -16.05
C LEU A 11 -3.41 16.50 -16.34
N GLN A 12 -4.61 16.89 -15.92
CA GLN A 12 -5.14 18.24 -16.11
C GLN A 12 -4.79 19.21 -14.98
N SER A 13 -4.18 18.74 -13.90
CA SER A 13 -3.79 19.56 -12.77
C SER A 13 -2.27 19.68 -12.68
N ASP A 14 -1.75 20.89 -12.59
CA ASP A 14 -0.33 21.18 -12.34
C ASP A 14 -0.01 21.25 -10.83
N GLU A 15 -1.02 21.28 -9.99
CA GLU A 15 -0.83 21.37 -8.55
C GLU A 15 -0.31 20.06 -7.98
N ARG A 16 0.78 20.15 -7.22
CA ARG A 16 1.42 19.03 -6.51
C ARG A 16 1.92 19.50 -5.15
N ASP A 17 2.00 18.57 -4.20
CA ASP A 17 2.67 18.84 -2.94
C ASP A 17 4.21 18.87 -3.08
N MET A 18 4.91 19.09 -1.97
CA MET A 18 6.38 19.13 -1.96
C MET A 18 7.06 17.82 -2.42
N HIS A 19 6.31 16.70 -2.46
CA HIS A 19 6.78 15.39 -2.94
C HIS A 19 6.35 15.09 -4.38
N GLY A 20 5.69 16.04 -5.04
CA GLY A 20 5.16 15.88 -6.40
C GLY A 20 3.89 15.05 -6.47
N ARG A 21 3.15 14.89 -5.36
CA ARG A 21 1.92 14.07 -5.31
C ARG A 21 0.68 14.89 -5.57
N PHE A 22 -0.29 14.29 -6.24
CA PHE A 22 -1.64 14.81 -6.38
C PHE A 22 -2.43 14.52 -5.11
N LEU A 23 -2.93 15.56 -4.42
CA LEU A 23 -3.63 15.44 -3.16
C LEU A 23 -5.14 15.27 -3.34
N ALA A 24 -5.79 14.64 -2.36
CA ALA A 24 -7.23 14.41 -2.39
C ALA A 24 -8.05 15.69 -2.52
N ALA A 25 -7.61 16.79 -1.90
CA ALA A 25 -8.26 18.09 -2.00
C ALA A 25 -8.42 18.63 -3.43
N GLN A 26 -7.55 18.18 -4.34
CA GLN A 26 -7.58 18.54 -5.76
C GLN A 26 -8.53 17.65 -6.57
N SER A 27 -8.92 16.48 -6.02
CA SER A 27 -9.73 15.52 -6.73
C SER A 27 -11.21 15.93 -6.81
N VAL A 28 -11.83 15.59 -7.93
CA VAL A 28 -13.29 15.67 -8.09
C VAL A 28 -14.00 14.84 -7.01
N ALA A 29 -13.42 13.70 -6.66
CA ALA A 29 -14.01 12.77 -5.69
C ALA A 29 -14.17 13.40 -4.30
N LEU A 30 -13.16 14.10 -3.79
CA LEU A 30 -13.27 14.78 -2.49
C LEU A 30 -14.17 16.01 -2.59
N ARG A 31 -13.98 16.85 -3.62
CA ARG A 31 -14.76 18.09 -3.81
C ARG A 31 -16.27 17.84 -3.92
N HIS A 32 -16.68 16.69 -4.46
CA HIS A 32 -18.09 16.29 -4.60
C HIS A 32 -18.50 15.18 -3.63
N ASN A 33 -17.74 14.96 -2.57
CA ASN A 33 -18.06 14.10 -1.43
C ASN A 33 -18.39 12.63 -1.81
N PHE A 34 -17.62 12.06 -2.76
CA PHE A 34 -17.72 10.64 -3.11
C PHE A 34 -16.39 9.88 -3.06
N LEU A 35 -15.33 10.46 -2.48
CA LEU A 35 -14.03 9.80 -2.32
C LEU A 35 -14.12 8.46 -1.57
N HIS A 36 -15.06 8.35 -0.64
CA HIS A 36 -15.33 7.15 0.16
C HIS A 36 -16.18 6.09 -0.57
N ARG A 37 -16.47 6.27 -1.87
CA ARG A 37 -17.27 5.36 -2.68
C ARG A 37 -16.47 4.83 -3.87
N PRO A 38 -16.48 3.51 -4.12
CA PRO A 38 -15.92 2.91 -5.33
C PRO A 38 -16.86 3.15 -6.53
N ILE A 39 -16.99 4.41 -6.93
CA ILE A 39 -18.02 4.88 -7.86
C ILE A 39 -18.00 4.13 -9.21
N VAL A 40 -16.83 3.75 -9.70
CA VAL A 40 -16.68 3.01 -10.96
C VAL A 40 -17.27 1.60 -10.82
N ASP A 41 -17.02 0.96 -9.67
CA ASP A 41 -17.54 -0.39 -9.40
C ASP A 41 -19.05 -0.36 -9.15
N GLU A 42 -19.55 0.70 -8.47
CA GLU A 42 -21.00 0.91 -8.28
C GLU A 42 -21.74 1.09 -9.61
N TYR A 43 -21.17 1.83 -10.57
CA TYR A 43 -21.71 1.90 -11.94
C TYR A 43 -21.64 0.55 -12.65
N GLY A 44 -20.60 -0.23 -12.41
CA GLY A 44 -20.48 -1.60 -12.91
C GLY A 44 -21.63 -2.49 -12.41
N LEU A 45 -21.95 -2.42 -11.11
CA LEU A 45 -23.10 -3.14 -10.53
C LEU A 45 -24.44 -2.69 -11.13
N ALA A 46 -24.64 -1.38 -11.29
CA ALA A 46 -25.85 -0.86 -11.92
C ALA A 46 -26.01 -1.36 -13.36
N LEU A 47 -24.91 -1.38 -14.14
CA LEU A 47 -24.91 -1.94 -15.49
C LEU A 47 -25.24 -3.44 -15.49
N GLN A 48 -24.68 -4.21 -14.56
CA GLN A 48 -25.00 -5.64 -14.42
C GLN A 48 -26.50 -5.86 -14.19
N GLN A 49 -27.13 -5.07 -13.31
CA GLN A 49 -28.58 -5.14 -13.07
C GLN A 49 -29.40 -4.87 -14.34
N VAL A 50 -28.99 -3.89 -15.15
CA VAL A 50 -29.63 -3.61 -16.43
C VAL A 50 -29.48 -4.79 -17.40
N ILE A 51 -28.31 -5.39 -17.48
CA ILE A 51 -28.06 -6.57 -18.32
C ILE A 51 -28.90 -7.77 -17.88
N GLU A 52 -29.02 -8.03 -16.56
CA GLU A 52 -29.88 -9.08 -16.02
C GLU A 52 -31.39 -8.92 -16.41
N LEU A 53 -31.84 -7.67 -16.43
CA LEU A 53 -33.20 -7.35 -16.87
C LEU A 53 -33.40 -7.58 -18.38
N LEU A 54 -32.39 -7.27 -19.19
CA LEU A 54 -32.47 -7.35 -20.65
C LEU A 54 -32.17 -8.75 -21.20
N LEU A 55 -31.39 -9.54 -20.49
CA LEU A 55 -30.94 -10.87 -20.89
C LEU A 55 -31.37 -11.93 -19.85
N PRO A 56 -32.60 -12.45 -19.93
CA PRO A 56 -33.04 -13.47 -19.00
C PRO A 56 -32.14 -14.71 -19.01
N GLY A 57 -31.62 -15.08 -17.84
CA GLY A 57 -30.73 -16.22 -17.70
C GLY A 57 -29.23 -15.84 -17.63
N TRP A 58 -28.82 -14.63 -18.02
CA TRP A 58 -27.48 -14.14 -17.72
C TRP A 58 -27.35 -13.88 -16.21
N ARG A 59 -26.19 -14.21 -15.69
CA ARG A 59 -25.81 -13.91 -14.30
C ARG A 59 -24.39 -13.37 -14.27
N PRO A 60 -24.11 -12.31 -13.49
CA PRO A 60 -22.75 -11.84 -13.31
C PRO A 60 -21.93 -12.89 -12.58
N PRO A 61 -20.62 -12.93 -12.80
CA PRO A 61 -19.72 -13.76 -11.98
C PRO A 61 -19.80 -13.31 -10.52
N GLU A 62 -19.87 -14.28 -9.61
CA GLU A 62 -19.86 -13.98 -8.18
C GLU A 62 -18.51 -13.35 -7.80
N ARG A 63 -18.56 -12.18 -7.17
CA ARG A 63 -17.38 -11.50 -6.62
C ARG A 63 -17.52 -11.42 -5.10
N LYS A 64 -16.43 -11.70 -4.41
CA LYS A 64 -16.36 -11.66 -2.95
C LYS A 64 -15.30 -10.66 -2.51
N LEU A 65 -15.47 -10.08 -1.33
CA LEU A 65 -14.42 -9.31 -0.68
C LEU A 65 -13.14 -10.13 -0.61
N ARG A 66 -12.04 -9.52 -0.97
CA ARG A 66 -10.68 -10.01 -0.72
C ARG A 66 -9.90 -8.94 0.03
N VAL A 67 -8.86 -9.35 0.72
CA VAL A 67 -8.01 -8.43 1.49
C VAL A 67 -6.58 -8.50 0.96
N LYS A 68 -5.95 -7.34 0.79
CA LYS A 68 -4.53 -7.18 0.52
C LYS A 68 -3.91 -6.38 1.66
N LEU A 69 -3.32 -7.07 2.63
CA LEU A 69 -2.50 -6.42 3.65
C LEU A 69 -1.09 -6.24 3.09
N SER A 70 -0.54 -5.05 3.26
CA SER A 70 0.80 -4.73 2.82
C SER A 70 1.53 -3.87 3.85
N HIS A 71 2.85 -4.02 3.91
CA HIS A 71 3.69 -3.37 4.90
C HIS A 71 4.94 -2.85 4.20
N ASP A 72 5.09 -1.53 4.16
CA ASP A 72 6.28 -0.90 3.63
C ASP A 72 7.35 -0.93 4.71
N VAL A 73 8.47 -1.62 4.43
CA VAL A 73 9.59 -1.78 5.36
C VAL A 73 10.56 -0.62 5.15
N ASP A 74 10.19 0.55 5.68
CA ASP A 74 10.99 1.76 5.54
C ASP A 74 12.30 1.70 6.30
N GLU A 75 12.30 0.99 7.43
CA GLU A 75 13.42 0.93 8.35
C GLU A 75 13.55 -0.47 8.97
N VAL A 76 14.79 -0.93 9.12
CA VAL A 76 15.12 -2.26 9.69
C VAL A 76 15.99 -2.19 10.96
N GLY A 77 16.52 -1.03 11.29
CA GLY A 77 17.45 -0.82 12.39
C GLY A 77 16.79 -0.49 13.73
N ILE A 78 17.64 -0.22 14.71
CA ILE A 78 17.23 0.52 15.90
C ILE A 78 17.13 1.98 15.47
N PRO A 79 16.02 2.67 15.71
CA PRO A 79 15.90 4.07 15.36
C PRO A 79 16.85 4.91 16.25
N LEU A 80 18.11 5.00 15.83
CA LEU A 80 19.14 5.82 16.49
C LEU A 80 19.12 7.27 16.00
N ASP A 81 18.24 7.62 15.09
CA ASP A 81 18.16 8.97 14.56
C ASP A 81 17.37 9.88 15.51
N LEU A 82 18.11 10.47 16.46
CA LEU A 82 17.65 11.48 17.41
C LEU A 82 16.97 12.67 16.71
N THR A 83 17.37 13.00 15.49
CA THR A 83 16.90 14.21 14.79
C THR A 83 15.48 14.05 14.25
N ASN A 84 15.14 12.92 13.67
CA ASN A 84 13.78 12.66 13.18
C ASN A 84 12.81 12.39 14.32
N SER A 85 13.24 11.67 15.36
CA SER A 85 12.43 11.48 16.58
C SER A 85 12.16 12.80 17.30
N LEU A 86 13.17 13.68 17.39
CA LEU A 86 13.02 15.02 18.00
C LEU A 86 12.07 15.92 17.20
N GLY A 87 12.13 15.91 15.86
CA GLY A 87 11.24 16.70 15.00
C GLY A 87 9.77 16.35 15.19
N HIS A 88 9.45 15.07 15.30
CA HIS A 88 8.08 14.59 15.57
C HIS A 88 7.66 14.80 17.03
N THR A 89 8.59 14.68 17.97
CA THR A 89 8.31 14.83 19.42
C THR A 89 8.10 16.28 19.82
N VAL A 90 8.84 17.22 19.23
CA VAL A 90 8.69 18.66 19.50
C VAL A 90 7.30 19.16 19.06
N LYS A 91 6.75 18.64 17.95
CA LYS A 91 5.37 18.93 17.52
C LYS A 91 4.30 18.38 18.47
N ARG A 92 4.57 17.30 19.22
CA ARG A 92 3.59 16.60 20.08
C ARG A 92 3.79 16.80 21.59
N HIS A 93 4.74 17.58 22.06
CA HIS A 93 5.00 17.86 23.49
C HIS A 93 5.16 16.61 24.39
N LYS A 94 5.77 15.49 23.92
CA LYS A 94 5.96 14.27 24.72
C LYS A 94 7.44 13.85 24.84
N PRO A 95 8.31 14.59 25.58
CA PRO A 95 9.75 14.32 25.63
C PRO A 95 10.13 12.96 26.26
N PHE A 96 9.32 12.43 27.18
CA PHE A 96 9.60 11.14 27.83
C PHE A 96 9.32 9.92 26.95
N ALA A 97 8.44 10.03 25.95
CA ALA A 97 8.19 8.96 25.00
C ALA A 97 9.44 8.69 24.15
N THR A 98 10.16 9.72 23.76
CA THR A 98 11.35 9.66 22.90
C THR A 98 12.52 8.90 23.53
N LEU A 99 12.82 9.12 24.82
CA LEU A 99 13.89 8.42 25.53
C LEU A 99 13.58 6.93 25.68
N ARG A 100 12.34 6.59 25.96
CA ARG A 100 11.84 5.22 26.05
C ARG A 100 11.90 4.52 24.69
N ASP A 101 11.61 5.22 23.59
CA ASP A 101 11.63 4.68 22.23
C ASP A 101 13.06 4.45 21.72
N LEU A 102 14.00 5.27 22.15
CA LEU A 102 15.43 5.11 21.82
C LEU A 102 16.14 4.01 22.60
N LEU A 103 15.88 3.92 23.89
CA LEU A 103 16.57 2.98 24.76
C LEU A 103 15.86 1.63 24.86
N GLY A 104 14.56 1.59 24.60
CA GLY A 104 13.74 0.39 24.73
C GLY A 104 14.25 -0.81 23.95
N PRO A 105 14.55 -0.71 22.65
CA PRO A 105 15.09 -1.83 21.87
C PRO A 105 16.49 -2.24 22.30
N ALA A 106 17.37 -1.27 22.62
CA ALA A 106 18.74 -1.53 23.06
C ALA A 106 18.80 -2.23 24.44
N LEU A 107 17.80 -2.01 25.29
CA LEU A 107 17.65 -2.63 26.59
C LEU A 107 16.75 -3.89 26.56
N GLY A 108 16.29 -4.34 25.36
CA GLY A 108 15.39 -5.47 25.24
C GLY A 108 13.97 -5.20 25.79
N LEU A 109 13.63 -3.95 26.06
CA LEU A 109 12.32 -3.54 26.60
C LEU A 109 11.26 -3.33 25.50
N ARG A 110 11.69 -3.23 24.24
CA ARG A 110 10.83 -3.11 23.05
C ARG A 110 11.43 -3.87 21.88
N PRO A 111 10.59 -4.41 20.99
CA PRO A 111 11.07 -5.04 19.77
C PRO A 111 11.79 -4.04 18.87
N SER A 112 12.79 -4.51 18.14
CA SER A 112 13.39 -3.76 17.04
C SER A 112 12.40 -3.59 15.89
N LEU A 113 12.67 -2.66 14.98
CA LEU A 113 11.85 -2.50 13.77
C LEU A 113 11.85 -3.76 12.90
N LEU A 114 12.95 -4.51 12.90
CA LEU A 114 13.05 -5.77 12.19
C LEU A 114 12.22 -6.88 12.86
N GLU A 115 12.15 -6.91 14.21
CA GLU A 115 11.22 -7.80 14.92
C GLU A 115 9.76 -7.41 14.69
N ALA A 116 9.46 -6.12 14.55
CA ALA A 116 8.12 -5.66 14.23
C ALA A 116 7.63 -6.18 12.88
N VAL A 117 8.53 -6.43 11.91
CA VAL A 117 8.19 -7.08 10.63
C VAL A 117 7.67 -8.51 10.85
N PHE A 118 8.30 -9.29 11.73
CA PHE A 118 7.77 -10.62 12.07
C PHE A 118 6.44 -10.55 12.81
N ARG A 119 6.34 -9.64 13.78
CA ARG A 119 5.11 -9.50 14.58
C ARG A 119 3.91 -9.12 13.74
N ILE A 120 4.07 -8.23 12.76
CA ILE A 120 2.96 -7.79 11.91
C ILE A 120 2.48 -8.92 10.99
N THR A 121 3.41 -9.73 10.46
CA THR A 121 3.06 -10.90 9.64
C THR A 121 2.45 -12.02 10.46
N GLU A 122 2.97 -12.29 11.66
CA GLU A 122 2.42 -13.28 12.59
C GLU A 122 1.01 -12.88 13.05
N LEU A 123 0.82 -11.60 13.37
CA LEU A 123 -0.49 -11.08 13.76
C LEU A 123 -1.52 -11.28 12.63
N SER A 124 -1.18 -10.93 11.40
CA SER A 124 -2.05 -11.17 10.24
C SER A 124 -2.36 -12.66 10.05
N LYS A 125 -1.35 -13.52 10.15
CA LYS A 125 -1.48 -14.98 9.99
C LYS A 125 -2.38 -15.60 11.07
N ASN A 126 -2.32 -15.11 12.30
CA ASN A 126 -3.17 -15.58 13.40
C ASN A 126 -4.66 -15.32 13.15
N HIS A 127 -4.99 -14.33 12.31
CA HIS A 127 -6.35 -14.05 11.86
C HIS A 127 -6.69 -14.67 10.48
N GLY A 128 -5.85 -15.59 9.99
CA GLY A 128 -6.06 -16.25 8.70
C GLY A 128 -5.85 -15.34 7.48
N LEU A 129 -5.11 -14.23 7.66
CA LEU A 129 -4.82 -13.25 6.62
C LEU A 129 -3.37 -13.36 6.14
N ALA A 130 -3.13 -13.05 4.85
CA ALA A 130 -1.80 -13.01 4.27
C ALA A 130 -1.27 -11.58 4.20
N SER A 131 0.03 -11.41 4.42
CA SER A 131 0.74 -10.15 4.32
C SER A 131 1.68 -10.13 3.12
N ALA A 132 1.86 -8.94 2.53
CA ALA A 132 2.93 -8.61 1.60
C ALA A 132 3.89 -7.61 2.25
N LEU A 133 5.17 -7.83 2.14
CA LEU A 133 6.21 -6.95 2.66
C LEU A 133 6.97 -6.32 1.50
N TYR A 134 6.99 -4.99 1.43
CA TYR A 134 7.72 -4.26 0.39
C TYR A 134 9.01 -3.68 0.96
N TRP A 135 10.13 -4.08 0.35
CA TRP A 135 11.47 -3.83 0.85
C TRP A 135 12.22 -2.85 -0.03
N LYS A 136 13.09 -2.05 0.60
CA LYS A 136 14.08 -1.21 -0.07
C LYS A 136 15.42 -1.92 -0.18
N ASN A 137 16.23 -1.44 -1.10
CA ASN A 137 17.66 -1.72 -1.15
C ASN A 137 18.38 -0.46 -1.64
N SER A 138 18.54 0.51 -0.76
CA SER A 138 19.04 1.83 -1.13
C SER A 138 19.95 2.43 -0.06
N PRO A 139 20.90 3.29 -0.43
CA PRO A 139 21.67 4.06 0.53
C PRO A 139 20.78 5.06 1.27
N LYS A 140 21.28 5.54 2.42
CA LYS A 140 20.64 6.63 3.16
C LYS A 140 20.59 7.90 2.31
N SER A 141 19.44 8.58 2.33
CA SER A 141 19.22 9.87 1.70
C SER A 141 18.46 10.82 2.63
N ASP A 142 18.08 12.00 2.16
CA ASP A 142 17.22 12.92 2.92
C ASP A 142 15.83 12.33 3.19
N TRP A 143 15.40 11.39 2.33
CA TRP A 143 14.05 10.81 2.36
C TRP A 143 14.02 9.30 2.62
N ASP A 144 15.18 8.64 2.57
CA ASP A 144 15.31 7.22 2.81
C ASP A 144 16.19 6.95 4.02
N SER A 145 15.74 6.15 4.96
CA SER A 145 16.59 5.72 6.09
C SER A 145 17.81 4.93 5.62
N GLY A 146 17.68 4.26 4.48
CA GLY A 146 18.70 3.45 3.83
C GLY A 146 19.01 2.16 4.60
N TYR A 147 18.98 1.05 3.89
CA TYR A 147 19.52 -0.22 4.38
C TYR A 147 19.84 -1.14 3.19
N ASP A 148 20.65 -2.13 3.45
CA ASP A 148 21.14 -3.09 2.47
C ASP A 148 20.58 -4.48 2.81
N LEU A 149 19.85 -5.08 1.87
CA LEU A 149 19.26 -6.41 2.00
C LEU A 149 20.31 -7.52 2.06
N SER A 150 21.54 -7.28 1.56
CA SER A 150 22.65 -8.24 1.63
C SER A 150 23.23 -8.38 3.04
N LEU A 151 22.94 -7.43 3.94
CA LEU A 151 23.39 -7.53 5.32
C LEU A 151 22.86 -8.82 5.96
N LYS A 152 23.75 -9.63 6.51
CA LYS A 152 23.49 -10.99 7.01
C LYS A 152 22.24 -11.10 7.89
N HIS A 153 22.00 -10.12 8.77
CA HIS A 153 20.85 -10.14 9.66
C HIS A 153 19.53 -9.81 8.93
N VAL A 154 19.55 -8.90 7.94
CA VAL A 154 18.38 -8.55 7.12
C VAL A 154 18.07 -9.70 6.17
N HIS A 155 19.08 -10.18 5.45
CA HIS A 155 18.94 -11.33 4.53
C HIS A 155 18.36 -12.57 5.23
N LYS A 156 18.78 -12.87 6.47
CA LYS A 156 18.25 -13.98 7.26
C LYS A 156 16.73 -13.81 7.53
N VAL A 157 16.29 -12.58 7.81
CA VAL A 157 14.87 -12.27 8.04
C VAL A 157 14.07 -12.45 6.73
N VAL A 158 14.56 -11.87 5.64
CA VAL A 158 13.93 -11.99 4.31
C VAL A 158 13.79 -13.47 3.91
N SER A 159 14.88 -14.26 4.03
CA SER A 159 14.87 -15.68 3.69
C SER A 159 13.88 -16.47 4.55
N ARG A 160 13.78 -16.16 5.83
CA ARG A 160 12.81 -16.80 6.73
C ARG A 160 11.38 -16.47 6.32
N LEU A 161 11.06 -15.20 6.10
CA LEU A 161 9.72 -14.76 5.68
C LEU A 161 9.31 -15.40 4.34
N LYS A 162 10.23 -15.48 3.38
CA LYS A 162 10.02 -16.20 2.13
C LYS A 162 9.69 -17.69 2.39
N SER A 163 10.44 -18.36 3.26
CA SER A 163 10.20 -19.77 3.59
C SER A 163 8.86 -20.01 4.32
N GLU A 164 8.32 -18.99 4.97
CA GLU A 164 7.01 -19.01 5.62
C GLU A 164 5.86 -18.64 4.66
N GLY A 165 6.16 -18.40 3.38
CA GLY A 165 5.19 -18.07 2.34
C GLY A 165 4.68 -16.62 2.36
N VAL A 166 5.39 -15.72 3.04
CA VAL A 166 5.08 -14.29 3.03
C VAL A 166 5.46 -13.71 1.66
N GLU A 167 4.55 -12.93 1.08
CA GLU A 167 4.82 -12.26 -0.20
C GLU A 167 5.87 -11.16 0.01
N LEU A 168 6.91 -11.18 -0.84
CA LEU A 168 7.96 -10.17 -0.86
C LEU A 168 7.82 -9.30 -2.11
N GLY A 169 7.99 -8.00 -1.96
CA GLY A 169 7.91 -7.05 -3.06
C GLY A 169 8.87 -5.88 -2.87
N VAL A 170 8.86 -4.97 -3.85
CA VAL A 170 9.76 -3.82 -3.88
C VAL A 170 9.10 -2.57 -3.29
N HIS A 171 9.89 -1.80 -2.56
CA HIS A 171 9.58 -0.44 -2.12
C HIS A 171 10.68 0.49 -2.63
N PRO A 172 10.69 0.86 -3.92
CA PRO A 172 11.80 1.59 -4.50
C PRO A 172 12.06 2.90 -3.77
N SER A 173 13.32 3.34 -3.71
CA SER A 173 13.73 4.54 -2.99
C SER A 173 13.06 5.82 -3.52
N TYR A 174 13.13 6.89 -2.75
CA TYR A 174 12.50 8.17 -3.10
C TYR A 174 12.94 8.71 -4.47
N TYR A 175 14.21 8.53 -4.82
CA TYR A 175 14.79 9.09 -6.06
C TYR A 175 14.64 8.21 -7.30
N THR A 176 13.99 7.05 -7.20
CA THR A 176 13.63 6.21 -8.36
C THR A 176 12.43 6.77 -9.14
N PHE A 177 11.65 7.64 -8.51
CA PHE A 177 10.49 8.26 -9.14
C PHE A 177 10.91 9.11 -10.35
N ASN A 178 10.40 8.76 -11.53
CA ASN A 178 10.78 9.32 -12.83
C ASN A 178 12.26 9.10 -13.24
N ASP A 179 12.92 8.09 -12.66
CA ASP A 179 14.27 7.65 -13.01
C ASP A 179 14.25 6.14 -13.28
N LEU A 180 13.97 5.80 -14.54
CA LEU A 180 13.85 4.41 -14.99
C LEU A 180 15.11 3.58 -14.75
N HIS A 181 16.30 4.20 -14.94
CA HIS A 181 17.57 3.49 -14.75
C HIS A 181 17.76 3.10 -13.28
N ARG A 182 17.60 4.06 -12.39
CA ARG A 182 17.70 3.81 -10.94
C ARG A 182 16.64 2.84 -10.44
N LEU A 183 15.42 2.95 -10.97
CA LEU A 183 14.35 2.00 -10.64
C LEU A 183 14.74 0.58 -11.07
N GLY A 184 15.24 0.43 -12.30
CA GLY A 184 15.68 -0.88 -12.82
C GLY A 184 16.80 -1.50 -11.98
N ASP A 185 17.81 -0.72 -11.63
CA ASP A 185 18.93 -1.17 -10.78
C ASP A 185 18.45 -1.65 -9.41
N GLU A 186 17.56 -0.91 -8.74
CA GLU A 186 17.04 -1.31 -7.43
C GLU A 186 16.14 -2.54 -7.53
N VAL A 187 15.28 -2.63 -8.56
CA VAL A 187 14.41 -3.80 -8.78
C VAL A 187 15.23 -5.06 -9.05
N GLU A 188 16.25 -4.99 -9.90
CA GLU A 188 17.14 -6.10 -10.21
C GLU A 188 17.82 -6.63 -8.96
N GLN A 189 18.45 -5.76 -8.17
CA GLN A 189 19.11 -6.12 -6.91
C GLN A 189 18.15 -6.78 -5.91
N ILE A 190 16.94 -6.25 -5.77
CA ILE A 190 15.93 -6.81 -4.86
C ILE A 190 15.46 -8.19 -5.34
N CYS A 191 15.20 -8.33 -6.64
CA CYS A 191 14.81 -9.61 -7.23
C CYS A 191 15.88 -10.68 -7.06
N GLU A 192 17.16 -10.32 -7.20
CA GLU A 192 18.28 -11.22 -6.92
C GLU A 192 18.28 -11.70 -5.47
N VAL A 193 18.13 -10.79 -4.50
CA VAL A 193 18.09 -11.14 -3.08
C VAL A 193 16.88 -12.02 -2.75
N PHE A 194 15.75 -11.78 -3.40
CA PHE A 194 14.54 -12.58 -3.18
C PHE A 194 14.54 -13.91 -3.94
N ASP A 195 15.44 -14.08 -4.92
CA ASP A 195 15.39 -15.21 -5.85
C ASP A 195 13.97 -15.33 -6.47
N GLU A 196 13.47 -14.20 -6.97
CA GLU A 196 12.17 -14.06 -7.63
C GLU A 196 12.35 -13.35 -8.97
N SER A 197 11.73 -13.89 -10.03
CA SER A 197 11.84 -13.32 -11.38
C SER A 197 10.88 -12.15 -11.62
N ARG A 198 9.80 -12.06 -10.84
CA ARG A 198 8.78 -11.03 -11.00
C ARG A 198 8.09 -10.77 -9.66
N VAL A 199 8.13 -9.53 -9.23
CA VAL A 199 7.52 -9.05 -7.98
C VAL A 199 6.66 -7.82 -8.27
N GLY A 200 5.82 -7.44 -7.33
CA GLY A 200 5.16 -6.13 -7.36
C GLY A 200 5.60 -5.30 -6.15
N GLY A 201 4.92 -4.17 -5.91
CA GLY A 201 5.28 -3.33 -4.78
C GLY A 201 4.55 -2.01 -4.73
N ARG A 202 5.22 -1.01 -4.16
CA ARG A 202 4.71 0.35 -3.96
C ARG A 202 5.83 1.36 -3.97
N GLN A 203 5.65 2.47 -4.71
CA GLN A 203 6.60 3.58 -4.76
C GLN A 203 6.65 4.33 -3.43
N HIS A 204 7.86 4.63 -2.95
CA HIS A 204 8.07 5.36 -1.71
C HIS A 204 7.36 6.72 -1.72
N PHE A 205 6.79 7.13 -0.58
CA PHE A 205 5.97 8.32 -0.39
C PHE A 205 4.69 8.35 -1.21
N LEU A 206 4.24 7.24 -1.82
CA LEU A 206 3.14 7.19 -2.77
C LEU A 206 3.32 8.19 -3.94
N ARG A 207 4.57 8.44 -4.35
CA ARG A 207 4.89 9.29 -5.50
C ARG A 207 4.48 8.57 -6.77
N TRP A 208 3.57 9.18 -7.50
CA TRP A 208 2.98 8.51 -8.65
C TRP A 208 2.61 9.53 -9.74
N HIS A 209 2.83 9.15 -10.99
CA HIS A 209 2.41 9.81 -12.21
C HIS A 209 1.99 8.73 -13.22
N PRO A 210 1.12 8.99 -14.20
CA PRO A 210 0.75 7.99 -15.22
C PRO A 210 1.94 7.29 -15.89
N ARG A 211 3.07 7.97 -16.03
CA ARG A 211 4.32 7.39 -16.53
C ARG A 211 4.91 6.33 -15.60
N THR A 212 4.63 6.40 -14.29
CA THR A 212 5.14 5.41 -13.31
C THR A 212 4.74 3.99 -13.69
N TRP A 213 3.52 3.77 -14.15
CA TRP A 213 3.08 2.46 -14.61
C TRP A 213 3.91 1.92 -15.78
N HIS A 214 4.28 2.80 -16.72
CA HIS A 214 5.13 2.43 -17.85
C HIS A 214 6.57 2.11 -17.41
N ASP A 215 7.14 2.92 -16.51
CA ASP A 215 8.47 2.68 -15.97
C ASP A 215 8.52 1.36 -15.19
N TRP A 216 7.47 1.04 -14.44
CA TRP A 216 7.33 -0.23 -13.71
C TRP A 216 7.16 -1.43 -14.65
N GLU A 217 6.36 -1.29 -15.71
CA GLU A 217 6.25 -2.31 -16.77
C GLU A 217 7.62 -2.60 -17.40
N GLN A 218 8.39 -1.56 -17.73
CA GLN A 218 9.73 -1.71 -18.33
C GLN A 218 10.72 -2.42 -17.39
N CYS A 219 10.59 -2.22 -16.09
CA CYS A 219 11.37 -2.94 -15.08
C CYS A 219 10.85 -4.38 -14.82
N GLY A 220 9.83 -4.85 -15.53
CA GLY A 220 9.30 -6.20 -15.40
C GLY A 220 8.47 -6.45 -14.14
N LEU A 221 8.02 -5.40 -13.45
CA LEU A 221 7.20 -5.53 -12.24
C LEU A 221 5.82 -6.10 -12.56
N ALA A 222 5.26 -6.88 -11.66
CA ALA A 222 3.98 -7.56 -11.83
C ALA A 222 2.78 -6.66 -11.52
N TYR A 223 2.92 -5.86 -10.48
CA TYR A 223 1.87 -4.95 -10.05
C TYR A 223 2.45 -3.72 -9.35
N ASP A 224 1.68 -2.64 -9.40
CA ASP A 224 1.85 -1.43 -8.61
C ASP A 224 0.70 -1.31 -7.61
N SER A 225 0.96 -0.87 -6.39
CA SER A 225 -0.03 -0.56 -5.37
C SER A 225 0.18 0.84 -4.80
N THR A 226 0.57 1.77 -5.68
CA THR A 226 0.89 3.15 -5.29
C THR A 226 -0.33 4.08 -5.36
N VAL A 227 -1.33 3.78 -6.23
CA VAL A 227 -2.47 4.68 -6.44
C VAL A 227 -3.40 4.71 -5.24
N GLY A 228 -3.04 5.54 -4.28
CA GLY A 228 -3.75 5.95 -3.09
C GLY A 228 -3.44 7.41 -2.79
N PHE A 229 -4.26 8.09 -2.02
CA PHE A 229 -3.93 9.42 -1.52
C PHE A 229 -3.08 9.31 -0.25
N SER A 230 -2.09 10.20 -0.12
CA SER A 230 -1.29 10.28 1.10
C SER A 230 -2.00 11.00 2.24
N ASP A 231 -2.89 11.93 1.89
CA ASP A 231 -3.56 12.86 2.80
C ASP A 231 -4.99 12.42 3.19
N HIS A 232 -5.60 11.48 2.46
CA HIS A 232 -6.93 10.95 2.75
C HIS A 232 -7.01 9.46 2.43
N ILE A 233 -7.84 8.72 3.17
CA ILE A 233 -8.24 7.37 2.77
C ILE A 233 -9.42 7.43 1.81
N GLY A 234 -9.55 6.39 0.97
CA GLY A 234 -10.65 6.27 0.01
C GLY A 234 -10.23 5.78 -1.37
N PHE A 235 -11.11 5.93 -2.31
CA PHE A 235 -11.00 5.32 -3.65
C PHE A 235 -10.43 6.31 -4.67
N ARG A 236 -9.11 6.60 -4.63
CA ARG A 236 -8.43 7.52 -5.56
C ARG A 236 -8.71 7.17 -7.02
N ALA A 237 -8.67 5.89 -7.38
CA ALA A 237 -9.00 5.41 -8.71
C ALA A 237 -10.52 5.22 -8.96
N GLY A 238 -11.38 5.56 -7.98
CA GLY A 238 -12.82 5.31 -8.05
C GLY A 238 -13.21 3.83 -8.02
N THR A 239 -12.26 2.94 -7.78
CA THR A 239 -12.43 1.48 -7.77
C THR A 239 -11.58 0.84 -6.68
N CYS A 240 -12.01 -0.30 -6.18
CA CYS A 240 -11.21 -1.24 -5.38
C CYS A 240 -10.96 -2.57 -6.10
N VAL A 241 -11.39 -2.69 -7.36
CA VAL A 241 -11.08 -3.86 -8.17
C VAL A 241 -9.75 -3.61 -8.87
N PRO A 242 -8.74 -4.49 -8.72
CA PRO A 242 -7.50 -4.40 -9.46
C PRO A 242 -7.75 -4.38 -10.97
N TYR A 243 -6.90 -3.66 -11.70
CA TYR A 243 -7.10 -3.46 -13.14
C TYR A 243 -5.77 -3.24 -13.87
N ARG A 244 -5.75 -3.50 -15.17
CA ARG A 244 -4.65 -3.09 -16.04
C ARG A 244 -4.84 -1.65 -16.47
N PRO A 245 -3.85 -0.77 -16.23
CA PRO A 245 -3.94 0.64 -16.64
C PRO A 245 -3.91 0.77 -18.17
N TRP A 246 -4.45 1.87 -18.66
CA TRP A 246 -4.36 2.27 -20.06
C TRP A 246 -3.44 3.47 -20.20
N SER A 247 -2.42 3.38 -21.02
CA SER A 247 -1.57 4.50 -21.36
C SER A 247 -2.23 5.35 -22.45
N LEU A 248 -2.50 6.61 -22.15
CA LEU A 248 -2.98 7.57 -23.16
C LEU A 248 -1.87 7.96 -24.13
N GLU A 249 -0.61 7.94 -23.68
CA GLU A 249 0.55 8.29 -24.52
C GLU A 249 0.85 7.19 -25.52
N LEU A 250 0.80 5.92 -25.10
CA LEU A 250 1.12 4.76 -25.93
C LEU A 250 -0.09 4.15 -26.63
N ASP A 251 -1.30 4.64 -26.32
CA ASP A 251 -2.59 4.14 -26.80
C ASP A 251 -2.74 2.61 -26.65
N ARG A 252 -2.30 2.07 -25.53
CA ARG A 252 -2.40 0.63 -25.20
C ARG A 252 -2.59 0.36 -23.73
N GLU A 253 -3.01 -0.84 -23.42
CA GLU A 253 -2.96 -1.40 -22.07
C GLU A 253 -1.51 -1.58 -21.61
N ILE A 254 -1.22 -1.30 -20.35
CA ILE A 254 0.05 -1.52 -19.70
C ILE A 254 0.06 -2.97 -19.12
N ASP A 255 1.13 -3.74 -19.38
CA ASP A 255 1.28 -5.08 -18.81
C ASP A 255 1.72 -5.03 -17.34
N LEU A 256 0.94 -4.36 -16.56
CA LEU A 256 1.08 -4.16 -15.13
C LEU A 256 -0.29 -4.22 -14.48
N LEU A 257 -0.42 -4.83 -13.31
CA LEU A 257 -1.65 -4.78 -12.52
C LEU A 257 -1.59 -3.60 -11.56
N GLU A 258 -2.55 -2.69 -11.61
CA GLU A 258 -2.75 -1.72 -10.53
C GLU A 258 -3.64 -2.33 -9.44
N ILE A 259 -3.16 -2.35 -8.20
CA ILE A 259 -3.91 -2.75 -7.00
C ILE A 259 -4.12 -1.50 -6.15
N PRO A 260 -5.25 -0.77 -6.30
CA PRO A 260 -5.44 0.53 -5.68
C PRO A 260 -5.26 0.47 -4.17
N LEU A 261 -4.40 1.35 -3.61
CA LEU A 261 -4.28 1.52 -2.18
C LEU A 261 -5.45 2.34 -1.65
N LEU A 262 -6.16 1.84 -0.65
CA LEU A 262 -7.35 2.49 -0.11
C LEU A 262 -7.09 3.22 1.20
N ALA A 263 -6.21 2.67 2.04
CA ALA A 263 -5.95 3.23 3.35
C ALA A 263 -4.51 2.96 3.82
N MET A 264 -3.99 3.88 4.62
CA MET A 264 -2.66 3.83 5.21
C MET A 264 -2.68 4.37 6.64
N ASP A 265 -1.97 3.72 7.55
CA ASP A 265 -1.84 4.13 8.96
C ASP A 265 -1.34 5.57 9.13
N VAL A 266 -0.32 5.96 8.35
CA VAL A 266 0.24 7.32 8.38
C VAL A 266 -0.78 8.35 7.90
N THR A 267 -1.63 8.02 6.93
CA THR A 267 -2.72 8.90 6.50
C THR A 267 -3.69 9.17 7.65
N LEU A 268 -4.12 8.13 8.34
CA LEU A 268 -5.06 8.26 9.45
C LEU A 268 -4.46 9.06 10.61
N ALA A 269 -3.22 8.72 11.01
CA ALA A 269 -2.57 9.28 12.19
C ALA A 269 -2.05 10.70 12.02
N TYR A 270 -1.49 11.04 10.84
CA TYR A 270 -0.73 12.29 10.67
C TYR A 270 -1.40 13.29 9.74
N TYR A 271 -2.01 12.83 8.66
CA TYR A 271 -2.67 13.73 7.71
C TYR A 271 -4.10 14.04 8.11
N MET A 272 -4.85 13.05 8.56
CA MET A 272 -6.23 13.22 9.00
C MET A 272 -6.36 13.48 10.51
N ASP A 273 -5.28 13.27 11.29
CA ASP A 273 -5.19 13.47 12.75
C ASP A 273 -6.33 12.78 13.54
N LEU A 274 -6.69 11.58 13.11
CA LEU A 274 -7.78 10.80 13.70
C LEU A 274 -7.33 10.05 14.95
N ALA A 275 -8.25 9.88 15.91
CA ALA A 275 -8.06 8.95 17.01
C ALA A 275 -8.05 7.49 16.51
N PRO A 276 -7.41 6.55 17.25
CA PRO A 276 -7.38 5.13 16.84
C PRO A 276 -8.77 4.52 16.62
N GLU A 277 -9.74 4.86 17.45
CA GLU A 277 -11.11 4.36 17.36
C GLU A 277 -11.82 4.87 16.10
N GLU A 278 -11.68 6.16 15.79
CA GLU A 278 -12.19 6.77 14.56
C GLU A 278 -11.53 6.15 13.33
N SER A 279 -10.22 5.88 13.42
CA SER A 279 -9.46 5.20 12.37
C SER A 279 -10.00 3.81 12.08
N VAL A 280 -10.28 3.00 13.11
CA VAL A 280 -10.88 1.67 12.97
C VAL A 280 -12.25 1.77 12.31
N GLU A 281 -13.12 2.66 12.77
CA GLU A 281 -14.46 2.82 12.20
C GLU A 281 -14.39 3.13 10.70
N LEU A 282 -13.52 4.07 10.32
CA LEU A 282 -13.38 4.50 8.93
C LEU A 282 -12.79 3.40 8.04
N LEU A 283 -11.83 2.61 8.55
CA LEU A 283 -11.27 1.44 7.87
C LEU A 283 -12.32 0.37 7.62
N LEU A 284 -13.16 0.07 8.62
CA LEU A 284 -14.23 -0.92 8.49
C LEU A 284 -15.33 -0.44 7.52
N GLN A 285 -15.65 0.84 7.50
CA GLN A 285 -16.55 1.42 6.49
C GLN A 285 -15.97 1.25 5.08
N CYS A 286 -14.66 1.49 4.89
CA CYS A 286 -13.99 1.28 3.61
C CYS A 286 -14.03 -0.20 3.18
N ALA A 287 -13.72 -1.13 4.08
CA ALA A 287 -13.83 -2.57 3.83
C ALA A 287 -15.26 -3.00 3.48
N GLN A 288 -16.28 -2.44 4.16
CA GLN A 288 -17.67 -2.71 3.83
C GLN A 288 -18.06 -2.23 2.42
N ARG A 289 -17.52 -1.08 1.96
CA ARG A 289 -17.72 -0.63 0.57
C ARG A 289 -17.11 -1.59 -0.43
N CYS A 290 -15.90 -2.08 -0.16
CA CYS A 290 -15.28 -3.11 -0.98
C CYS A 290 -16.11 -4.40 -1.03
N LYS A 291 -16.69 -4.81 0.11
CA LYS A 291 -17.56 -6.00 0.19
C LYS A 291 -18.79 -5.88 -0.68
N ILE A 292 -19.44 -4.70 -0.69
CA ILE A 292 -20.66 -4.46 -1.51
C ILE A 292 -20.39 -4.68 -3.00
N VAL A 293 -19.23 -4.27 -3.49
CA VAL A 293 -18.87 -4.40 -4.91
C VAL A 293 -18.04 -5.65 -5.21
N GLY A 294 -17.71 -6.47 -4.19
CA GLY A 294 -16.89 -7.67 -4.34
C GLY A 294 -15.45 -7.36 -4.79
N GLY A 295 -14.89 -6.26 -4.27
CA GLY A 295 -13.54 -5.80 -4.60
C GLY A 295 -12.49 -6.23 -3.60
N VAL A 296 -11.34 -5.54 -3.61
CA VAL A 296 -10.19 -5.78 -2.74
C VAL A 296 -10.06 -4.64 -1.75
N PHE A 297 -10.05 -4.95 -0.46
CA PHE A 297 -9.68 -3.99 0.59
C PHE A 297 -8.15 -4.02 0.74
N THR A 298 -7.48 -2.99 0.24
CA THR A 298 -6.03 -2.84 0.27
C THR A 298 -5.64 -1.90 1.40
N LEU A 299 -4.93 -2.44 2.39
CA LEU A 299 -4.48 -1.72 3.58
C LEU A 299 -2.96 -1.74 3.67
N LEU A 300 -2.36 -0.57 3.84
CA LEU A 300 -0.96 -0.40 4.22
C LEU A 300 -0.86 -0.10 5.72
N TRP A 301 -0.02 -0.87 6.41
CA TRP A 301 0.34 -0.63 7.80
C TRP A 301 1.84 -0.79 8.00
N HIS A 302 2.53 0.29 8.39
CA HIS A 302 3.97 0.23 8.59
C HIS A 302 4.35 -0.56 9.85
N ASN A 303 5.48 -1.25 9.79
CA ASN A 303 6.02 -2.00 10.94
C ASN A 303 6.28 -1.09 12.15
N ARG A 304 6.65 0.16 11.93
CA ARG A 304 6.82 1.17 12.99
C ARG A 304 5.52 1.46 13.74
N SER A 305 4.41 1.60 13.01
CA SER A 305 3.11 1.94 13.61
C SER A 305 2.55 0.83 14.50
N LEU A 306 2.95 -0.43 14.26
CA LEU A 306 2.63 -1.54 15.15
C LEU A 306 3.24 -1.38 16.55
N LEU A 307 4.37 -0.64 16.67
CA LEU A 307 5.05 -0.41 17.95
C LEU A 307 4.39 0.72 18.78
N ASP A 308 3.53 1.52 18.19
CA ASP A 308 2.65 2.43 18.92
C ASP A 308 1.50 1.63 19.53
N PRO A 309 1.32 1.63 20.87
CA PRO A 309 0.31 0.79 21.52
C PRO A 309 -1.12 1.05 21.03
N ASN A 310 -1.45 2.29 20.69
CA ASN A 310 -2.79 2.68 20.25
C ASN A 310 -3.04 2.22 18.82
N TYR A 311 -2.09 2.52 17.90
CA TYR A 311 -2.20 2.12 16.50
C TYR A 311 -1.96 0.62 16.30
N GLY A 312 -1.12 -0.02 17.14
CA GLY A 312 -0.99 -1.48 17.16
C GLY A 312 -2.29 -2.17 17.55
N SER A 313 -3.01 -1.64 18.56
CA SER A 313 -4.32 -2.14 18.97
C SER A 313 -5.39 -1.89 17.89
N ALA A 314 -5.39 -0.71 17.26
CA ALA A 314 -6.30 -0.40 16.15
C ALA A 314 -6.11 -1.39 14.97
N TYR A 315 -4.86 -1.69 14.61
CA TYR A 315 -4.56 -2.67 13.58
C TYR A 315 -5.12 -4.06 13.93
N GLN A 316 -4.90 -4.51 15.17
CA GLN A 316 -5.44 -5.79 15.64
C GLN A 316 -6.96 -5.84 15.54
N THR A 317 -7.67 -4.79 15.97
CA THR A 317 -9.14 -4.72 15.86
C THR A 317 -9.61 -4.81 14.40
N VAL A 318 -8.90 -4.19 13.48
CA VAL A 318 -9.22 -4.31 12.04
C VAL A 318 -8.99 -5.74 11.54
N LEU A 319 -7.91 -6.42 11.96
CA LEU A 319 -7.65 -7.80 11.58
C LEU A 319 -8.73 -8.76 12.13
N GLU A 320 -9.16 -8.57 13.36
CA GLU A 320 -10.26 -9.34 13.97
C GLU A 320 -11.55 -9.21 13.15
N ALA A 321 -11.88 -8.01 12.70
CA ALA A 321 -13.07 -7.76 11.88
C ALA A 321 -12.96 -8.34 10.45
N LEU A 322 -11.74 -8.56 9.95
CA LEU A 322 -11.46 -9.12 8.63
C LEU A 322 -11.09 -10.62 8.68
N GLU A 323 -11.16 -11.23 9.86
CA GLU A 323 -10.73 -12.60 10.10
C GLU A 323 -11.27 -13.59 9.05
N PHE A 324 -10.41 -14.46 8.55
CA PHE A 324 -10.70 -15.45 7.51
C PHE A 324 -11.24 -14.87 6.18
N THR A 325 -11.16 -13.56 5.95
CA THR A 325 -11.45 -13.01 4.63
C THR A 325 -10.37 -13.47 3.64
N PRO A 326 -10.74 -13.99 2.45
CA PRO A 326 -9.74 -14.47 1.48
C PRO A 326 -8.75 -13.38 1.09
N ALA A 327 -7.46 -13.73 1.05
CA ALA A 327 -6.43 -12.85 0.55
C ALA A 327 -6.58 -12.64 -0.97
N PHE A 328 -6.18 -11.46 -1.44
CA PHE A 328 -6.03 -11.20 -2.87
C PHE A 328 -4.68 -11.75 -3.34
N ASP A 329 -4.74 -12.67 -4.29
CA ASP A 329 -3.57 -13.26 -4.94
C ASP A 329 -3.42 -12.68 -6.36
N TRP A 330 -2.40 -11.85 -6.55
CA TRP A 330 -2.13 -11.22 -7.84
C TRP A 330 -1.66 -12.24 -8.91
N LYS A 331 -0.98 -13.33 -8.50
CA LYS A 331 -0.55 -14.39 -9.42
C LYS A 331 -1.76 -15.08 -10.04
N GLN A 332 -2.76 -15.38 -9.21
CA GLN A 332 -4.04 -15.92 -9.67
C GLN A 332 -4.79 -14.91 -10.55
N ALA A 333 -4.82 -13.64 -10.17
CA ALA A 333 -5.51 -12.61 -10.93
C ALA A 333 -4.92 -12.43 -12.34
N LEU A 334 -3.61 -12.40 -12.48
CA LEU A 334 -2.94 -12.30 -13.78
C LEU A 334 -3.16 -13.55 -14.65
N SER A 335 -3.16 -14.77 -14.06
CA SER A 335 -3.33 -16.03 -14.80
C SER A 335 -4.77 -16.26 -15.26
N SER A 336 -5.77 -15.76 -14.52
CA SER A 336 -7.19 -15.95 -14.82
C SER A 336 -7.78 -14.92 -15.78
N GLY A 337 -7.06 -13.86 -16.09
CA GLY A 337 -7.58 -12.74 -16.88
C GLY A 337 -8.77 -12.02 -16.23
N GLN A 338 -8.93 -12.11 -14.92
CA GLN A 338 -10.03 -11.53 -14.16
C GLN A 338 -9.81 -10.04 -13.78
N CYS A 339 -8.88 -9.37 -14.43
CA CYS A 339 -8.54 -7.97 -14.17
C CYS A 339 -9.07 -7.06 -15.27
#